data_ee3b6a41eec6b7b698b7295697838716
#
_entry.id   ee3b6a41eec6b7b698b7295697838716
#
_cell.length_a   1.000
_cell.length_b   1.000
_cell.length_c   1.000
_cell.angle_alpha   90.00
_cell.angle_beta   90.00
_cell.angle_gamma   90.00
#
_symmetry.space_group_name_H-M   'P 1'
#
loop_
_entity.id
_entity.type
_entity.pdbx_description
1 polymer ?
#
loop_
_entity_poly.entity_id
_entity_poly.type
_entity_poly.pdbx_seq_one_letter_code
_entity_poly.pdbx_strand_id
1 'polypeptide(L)'
;LQNSFQLLTIAHMAKSSCFTAKIDVAQWGAKLQADLADQSFELTKPPHTVFSAKKKGVSCTLYESGVVTVQGKEMDAFIEFYLEPEILKEFKFSHPQADLDLTPRMGMDEAGKGDFFGPLCVAAVFADSETISKLKELGVRDSKEMSDKAIFKLASKIRELCPHTVIRLFPLKYNELYGKFKNLNRLLGWAHVAALGDLVQKTGCKKAILDQFANKSVVETFLKQKKLEVDLTQRTKGEEDIVVAAASILARAGFLNGLESLSAEMEIELPKGASKQVVAAAGRLVAKKGPEVLAKVAKTHFKTMGDIDASLS
;
A
#
# COMPACT_ATOMS: atom_id res chain seq x y z
N LEU A 1 -22.47 0.55 -43.14
CA LEU A 1 -22.69 -0.73 -42.50
C LEU A 1 -21.39 -1.57 -42.55
N GLN A 2 -20.45 -1.33 -41.67
CA GLN A 2 -19.36 -2.26 -41.37
C GLN A 2 -19.05 -2.12 -39.89
N ASN A 3 -19.47 -3.15 -39.17
CA ASN A 3 -19.13 -3.36 -37.74
C ASN A 3 -17.66 -3.74 -37.63
N SER A 4 -16.86 -2.85 -37.07
CA SER A 4 -15.50 -3.17 -36.62
C SER A 4 -15.56 -3.56 -35.16
N PHE A 5 -15.61 -4.85 -34.88
CA PHE A 5 -15.30 -5.38 -33.57
C PHE A 5 -13.79 -5.19 -33.34
N GLN A 6 -13.41 -4.20 -32.54
CA GLN A 6 -12.07 -4.11 -31.98
C GLN A 6 -11.96 -5.14 -30.84
N LEU A 7 -11.23 -6.21 -31.10
CA LEU A 7 -10.71 -7.13 -30.09
C LEU A 7 -9.82 -6.32 -29.11
N LEU A 8 -10.32 -6.11 -27.91
CA LEU A 8 -9.50 -5.64 -26.80
C LEU A 8 -8.43 -6.72 -26.51
N THR A 9 -7.20 -6.39 -26.85
CA THR A 9 -6.03 -7.19 -26.45
C THR A 9 -5.86 -7.06 -24.93
N ILE A 10 -6.26 -8.08 -24.20
CA ILE A 10 -6.01 -8.21 -22.76
C ILE A 10 -4.49 -8.25 -22.56
N ALA A 11 -3.95 -7.20 -21.95
CA ALA A 11 -2.54 -7.15 -21.59
C ALA A 11 -2.23 -8.29 -20.62
N HIS A 12 -1.42 -9.26 -21.05
CA HIS A 12 -0.90 -10.34 -20.25
C HIS A 12 -0.03 -9.75 -19.12
N MET A 13 -0.58 -9.64 -17.92
CA MET A 13 0.23 -9.52 -16.71
C MET A 13 1.03 -10.82 -16.56
N ALA A 14 2.30 -10.74 -16.19
CA ALA A 14 3.12 -11.91 -15.93
C ALA A 14 2.42 -12.76 -14.85
N LYS A 15 1.79 -13.88 -15.28
CA LYS A 15 1.08 -14.79 -14.38
C LYS A 15 2.08 -15.43 -13.43
N SER A 16 1.76 -15.47 -12.16
CA SER A 16 2.49 -16.25 -11.16
C SER A 16 2.56 -17.70 -11.63
N SER A 17 3.72 -18.33 -11.52
CA SER A 17 3.91 -19.74 -11.86
C SER A 17 3.27 -20.70 -10.84
N CYS A 18 2.73 -20.18 -9.75
CA CYS A 18 2.15 -20.93 -8.64
C CYS A 18 1.01 -20.11 -8.00
N PHE A 19 -0.13 -20.75 -7.81
CA PHE A 19 -1.23 -20.25 -6.98
C PHE A 19 -1.11 -20.85 -5.58
N THR A 20 -1.49 -20.06 -4.56
CA THR A 20 -1.48 -20.50 -3.16
C THR A 20 -2.75 -20.03 -2.44
N ALA A 21 -3.41 -20.94 -1.73
CA ALA A 21 -4.55 -20.65 -0.88
C ALA A 21 -4.44 -21.38 0.45
N LYS A 22 -5.25 -21.03 1.44
CA LYS A 22 -5.33 -21.73 2.74
C LYS A 22 -6.73 -22.28 2.93
N ILE A 23 -6.83 -23.57 3.31
CA ILE A 23 -8.08 -24.26 3.60
C ILE A 23 -8.04 -24.91 4.98
N ASP A 24 -9.20 -25.21 5.54
CA ASP A 24 -9.33 -26.09 6.69
C ASP A 24 -9.16 -27.55 6.22
N VAL A 25 -8.07 -28.20 6.68
CA VAL A 25 -7.74 -29.58 6.29
C VAL A 25 -8.79 -30.56 6.77
N ALA A 26 -9.34 -30.35 7.99
CA ALA A 26 -10.34 -31.25 8.56
C ALA A 26 -11.66 -31.20 7.77
N GLN A 27 -12.02 -30.02 7.29
CA GLN A 27 -13.27 -29.80 6.52
C GLN A 27 -13.13 -30.21 5.05
N TRP A 28 -12.01 -29.85 4.40
CA TRP A 28 -11.90 -29.90 2.94
C TRP A 28 -10.87 -30.92 2.43
N GLY A 29 -9.92 -31.37 3.27
CA GLY A 29 -8.82 -32.20 2.83
C GLY A 29 -9.26 -33.53 2.21
N ALA A 30 -10.20 -34.24 2.86
CA ALA A 30 -10.71 -35.52 2.39
C ALA A 30 -11.50 -35.36 1.08
N LYS A 31 -12.36 -34.33 0.98
CA LYS A 31 -13.11 -34.03 -0.25
C LYS A 31 -12.14 -33.74 -1.42
N LEU A 32 -11.18 -32.83 -1.21
CA LEU A 32 -10.22 -32.45 -2.23
C LEU A 32 -9.43 -33.67 -2.73
N GLN A 33 -8.98 -34.55 -1.84
CA GLN A 33 -8.26 -35.75 -2.19
C GLN A 33 -9.12 -36.73 -3.03
N ALA A 34 -10.38 -36.97 -2.61
CA ALA A 34 -11.30 -37.84 -3.30
C ALA A 34 -11.63 -37.32 -4.71
N ASP A 35 -11.99 -36.04 -4.80
CA ASP A 35 -12.35 -35.38 -6.07
C ASP A 35 -11.19 -35.44 -7.08
N LEU A 36 -9.93 -35.29 -6.61
CA LEU A 36 -8.76 -35.36 -7.48
C LEU A 36 -8.46 -36.80 -7.94
N ALA A 37 -8.68 -37.79 -7.07
CA ALA A 37 -8.60 -39.21 -7.46
C ALA A 37 -9.63 -39.52 -8.55
N ASP A 38 -10.88 -39.10 -8.41
CA ASP A 38 -11.94 -39.30 -9.40
C ASP A 38 -11.65 -38.59 -10.73
N GLN A 39 -10.95 -37.47 -10.69
CA GLN A 39 -10.48 -36.73 -11.87
C GLN A 39 -9.21 -37.32 -12.47
N SER A 40 -8.77 -38.52 -12.06
CA SER A 40 -7.60 -39.24 -12.57
C SER A 40 -6.25 -38.52 -12.33
N PHE A 41 -6.12 -37.83 -11.16
CA PHE A 41 -4.82 -37.38 -10.70
C PHE A 41 -4.05 -38.51 -10.02
N GLU A 42 -2.75 -38.57 -10.27
CA GLU A 42 -1.83 -39.47 -9.53
C GLU A 42 -1.55 -38.85 -8.15
N LEU A 43 -1.94 -39.60 -7.11
CA LEU A 43 -1.79 -39.16 -5.72
C LEU A 43 -0.50 -39.72 -5.10
N THR A 44 0.27 -38.88 -4.45
CA THR A 44 1.46 -39.22 -3.66
C THR A 44 1.40 -38.52 -2.31
N LYS A 45 2.23 -38.94 -1.33
CA LYS A 45 2.30 -38.31 -0.02
C LYS A 45 3.74 -37.92 0.33
N PRO A 46 4.26 -36.80 -0.19
CA PRO A 46 5.57 -36.29 0.22
C PRO A 46 5.59 -35.86 1.69
N PRO A 47 6.77 -35.73 2.31
CA PRO A 47 6.89 -35.23 3.68
C PRO A 47 6.20 -33.88 3.86
N HIS A 48 5.57 -33.67 5.04
CA HIS A 48 4.84 -32.45 5.42
C HIS A 48 3.61 -32.14 4.55
N THR A 49 3.13 -33.08 3.76
CA THR A 49 1.91 -32.91 2.96
C THR A 49 0.81 -33.87 3.43
N VAL A 50 -0.45 -33.46 3.27
CA VAL A 50 -1.60 -34.36 3.35
C VAL A 50 -1.59 -35.26 2.11
N PHE A 51 -1.39 -34.65 0.94
CA PHE A 51 -1.15 -35.32 -0.36
C PHE A 51 -0.56 -34.34 -1.37
N SER A 52 -0.01 -34.91 -2.46
CA SER A 52 0.32 -34.19 -3.69
C SER A 52 -0.32 -34.95 -4.87
N ALA A 53 -1.10 -34.24 -5.67
CA ALA A 53 -1.83 -34.75 -6.81
C ALA A 53 -1.27 -34.19 -8.12
N LYS A 54 -1.00 -35.03 -9.10
CA LYS A 54 -0.43 -34.60 -10.40
C LYS A 54 -1.23 -35.19 -11.55
N LYS A 55 -1.46 -34.35 -12.56
CA LYS A 55 -2.02 -34.73 -13.87
C LYS A 55 -1.28 -33.95 -14.94
N LYS A 56 -1.39 -34.38 -16.19
CA LYS A 56 -0.78 -33.64 -17.31
C LYS A 56 -1.27 -32.21 -17.31
N GLY A 57 -0.37 -31.26 -17.20
CA GLY A 57 -0.67 -29.83 -17.24
C GLY A 57 -0.94 -29.15 -15.88
N VAL A 58 -1.21 -29.90 -14.81
CA VAL A 58 -1.52 -29.32 -13.50
C VAL A 58 -1.05 -30.21 -12.34
N SER A 59 -0.58 -29.59 -11.27
CA SER A 59 -0.31 -30.23 -9.97
C SER A 59 -0.96 -29.45 -8.84
N CYS A 60 -1.52 -30.17 -7.87
CA CYS A 60 -2.14 -29.62 -6.67
C CYS A 60 -1.55 -30.31 -5.44
N THR A 61 -1.00 -29.56 -4.49
CA THR A 61 -0.43 -30.08 -3.25
C THR A 61 -1.10 -29.45 -2.06
N LEU A 62 -1.63 -30.27 -1.16
CA LEU A 62 -2.17 -29.85 0.13
C LEU A 62 -1.13 -30.17 1.23
N TYR A 63 -0.69 -29.13 1.94
CA TYR A 63 0.23 -29.25 3.08
C TYR A 63 -0.52 -29.46 4.39
N GLU A 64 0.14 -30.07 5.37
CA GLU A 64 -0.40 -30.25 6.74
C GLU A 64 -0.77 -28.93 7.42
N SER A 65 -0.14 -27.82 7.01
CA SER A 65 -0.45 -26.46 7.46
C SER A 65 -1.78 -25.89 6.94
N GLY A 66 -2.45 -26.64 6.04
CA GLY A 66 -3.67 -26.19 5.35
C GLY A 66 -3.39 -25.37 4.10
N VAL A 67 -2.14 -25.17 3.73
CA VAL A 67 -1.78 -24.47 2.47
C VAL A 67 -2.01 -25.41 1.29
N VAL A 68 -2.73 -24.93 0.27
CA VAL A 68 -2.88 -25.55 -1.03
C VAL A 68 -2.03 -24.80 -2.04
N THR A 69 -1.23 -25.50 -2.82
CA THR A 69 -0.49 -24.93 -3.96
C THR A 69 -0.94 -25.57 -5.25
N VAL A 70 -1.14 -24.74 -6.29
CA VAL A 70 -1.47 -25.23 -7.64
C VAL A 70 -0.46 -24.66 -8.64
N GLN A 71 0.04 -25.50 -9.53
CA GLN A 71 1.04 -25.14 -10.53
C GLN A 71 0.75 -25.85 -11.86
N GLY A 72 1.26 -25.28 -12.96
CA GLY A 72 1.19 -25.89 -14.28
C GLY A 72 0.46 -25.04 -15.31
N LYS A 73 0.46 -25.49 -16.56
CA LYS A 73 -0.12 -24.74 -17.69
C LYS A 73 -1.66 -24.66 -17.61
N GLU A 74 -2.31 -25.64 -16.97
CA GLU A 74 -3.75 -25.73 -16.80
C GLU A 74 -4.21 -25.24 -15.42
N MET A 75 -3.30 -24.57 -14.65
CA MET A 75 -3.56 -24.06 -13.32
C MET A 75 -4.80 -23.16 -13.27
N ASP A 76 -4.91 -22.21 -14.21
CA ASP A 76 -6.00 -21.24 -14.21
C ASP A 76 -7.37 -21.91 -14.36
N ALA A 77 -7.49 -22.85 -15.32
CA ALA A 77 -8.72 -23.61 -15.53
C ALA A 77 -9.08 -24.48 -14.32
N PHE A 78 -8.08 -25.12 -13.70
CA PHE A 78 -8.29 -25.92 -12.50
C PHE A 78 -8.78 -25.09 -11.32
N ILE A 79 -8.24 -23.88 -11.14
CA ILE A 79 -8.68 -22.96 -10.07
C ILE A 79 -10.10 -22.47 -10.35
N GLU A 80 -10.37 -21.93 -11.52
CA GLU A 80 -11.65 -21.32 -11.91
C GLU A 80 -12.81 -22.32 -11.90
N PHE A 81 -12.60 -23.53 -12.46
CA PHE A 81 -13.70 -24.47 -12.66
C PHE A 81 -13.81 -25.54 -11.57
N TYR A 82 -12.82 -25.66 -10.69
CA TYR A 82 -12.88 -26.66 -9.62
C TYR A 82 -12.52 -26.09 -8.25
N LEU A 83 -11.31 -25.53 -8.07
CA LEU A 83 -10.82 -25.21 -6.73
C LEU A 83 -11.64 -24.09 -6.07
N GLU A 84 -11.96 -23.03 -6.79
CA GLU A 84 -12.79 -21.94 -6.27
C GLU A 84 -14.23 -22.36 -5.97
N PRO A 85 -15.01 -22.93 -6.91
CA PRO A 85 -16.39 -23.26 -6.65
C PRO A 85 -16.59 -24.44 -5.68
N GLU A 86 -15.70 -25.42 -5.66
CA GLU A 86 -15.90 -26.66 -4.91
C GLU A 86 -15.22 -26.68 -3.55
N ILE A 87 -14.08 -26.02 -3.41
CA ILE A 87 -13.24 -26.09 -2.21
C ILE A 87 -13.14 -24.74 -1.49
N LEU A 88 -12.76 -23.66 -2.21
CA LEU A 88 -12.56 -22.36 -1.59
C LEU A 88 -13.89 -21.64 -1.30
N LYS A 89 -14.93 -21.92 -2.08
CA LYS A 89 -16.23 -21.23 -2.05
C LYS A 89 -16.10 -19.69 -2.21
N GLU A 90 -15.02 -19.28 -2.88
CA GLU A 90 -14.68 -17.90 -3.20
C GLU A 90 -14.22 -17.83 -4.65
N PHE A 91 -14.49 -16.73 -5.35
CA PHE A 91 -14.17 -16.55 -6.77
C PHE A 91 -13.14 -15.44 -6.99
N LYS A 92 -12.22 -15.27 -6.03
CA LYS A 92 -11.23 -14.17 -6.03
C LYS A 92 -10.20 -14.27 -7.16
N PHE A 93 -9.91 -15.46 -7.63
CA PHE A 93 -8.96 -15.67 -8.72
C PHE A 93 -9.64 -15.47 -10.09
N SER A 94 -10.79 -16.11 -10.31
CA SER A 94 -11.53 -16.02 -11.57
C SER A 94 -12.26 -14.67 -11.72
N HIS A 95 -12.75 -14.11 -10.60
CA HIS A 95 -13.45 -12.83 -10.57
C HIS A 95 -12.85 -11.89 -9.52
N PRO A 96 -11.61 -11.40 -9.71
CA PRO A 96 -10.91 -10.55 -8.73
C PRO A 96 -11.61 -9.23 -8.44
N GLN A 97 -12.64 -8.89 -9.22
CA GLN A 97 -13.47 -7.70 -9.00
C GLN A 97 -14.77 -7.99 -8.22
N ALA A 98 -15.15 -9.27 -8.04
CA ALA A 98 -16.42 -9.63 -7.39
C ALA A 98 -16.50 -9.19 -5.93
N ASP A 99 -15.36 -9.13 -5.23
CA ASP A 99 -15.26 -8.68 -3.83
C ASP A 99 -14.79 -7.21 -3.69
N LEU A 100 -14.65 -6.47 -4.80
CA LEU A 100 -14.19 -5.10 -4.75
C LEU A 100 -15.31 -4.16 -4.29
N ASP A 101 -15.15 -3.52 -3.14
CA ASP A 101 -16.06 -2.46 -2.71
C ASP A 101 -15.98 -1.28 -3.67
N LEU A 102 -16.99 -1.13 -4.51
CA LEU A 102 -17.11 -0.05 -5.52
C LEU A 102 -17.76 1.22 -4.96
N THR A 103 -18.07 1.28 -3.67
CA THR A 103 -18.69 2.46 -3.06
C THR A 103 -17.75 3.67 -3.20
N PRO A 104 -18.22 4.80 -3.76
CA PRO A 104 -17.43 6.03 -3.85
C PRO A 104 -16.96 6.50 -2.48
N ARG A 105 -15.65 6.76 -2.35
CA ARG A 105 -15.03 7.17 -1.08
C ARG A 105 -13.69 7.85 -1.26
N MET A 106 -13.23 8.47 -0.20
CA MET A 106 -11.87 8.98 -0.07
C MET A 106 -11.01 8.00 0.72
N GLY A 107 -9.76 7.81 0.31
CA GLY A 107 -8.74 7.06 1.04
C GLY A 107 -7.61 7.99 1.47
N MET A 108 -7.03 7.76 2.65
CA MET A 108 -5.96 8.61 3.19
C MET A 108 -4.85 7.79 3.81
N ASP A 109 -3.60 8.24 3.60
CA ASP A 109 -2.39 7.64 4.19
C ASP A 109 -1.25 8.66 4.24
N GLU A 110 -0.14 8.31 4.93
CA GLU A 110 1.05 9.14 5.07
C GLU A 110 2.33 8.40 4.70
N ALA A 111 3.39 9.18 4.39
CA ALA A 111 4.76 8.68 4.17
C ALA A 111 5.79 9.63 4.79
N GLY A 112 6.96 9.10 5.15
CA GLY A 112 8.04 9.88 5.75
C GLY A 112 7.95 10.05 7.26
N LYS A 113 6.99 9.41 7.93
CA LYS A 113 6.80 9.46 9.39
C LYS A 113 7.98 8.88 10.17
N GLY A 114 8.56 7.80 9.67
CA GLY A 114 9.70 7.09 10.29
C GLY A 114 11.07 7.47 9.73
N ASP A 115 11.12 8.43 8.82
CA ASP A 115 12.35 8.86 8.15
C ASP A 115 12.92 10.13 8.78
N PHE A 116 14.18 10.12 9.16
CA PHE A 116 14.86 11.28 9.73
C PHE A 116 14.97 12.42 8.70
N PHE A 117 15.46 12.13 7.50
CA PHE A 117 15.53 13.07 6.40
C PHE A 117 14.21 13.16 5.61
N GLY A 118 14.05 14.26 4.89
CA GLY A 118 12.95 14.44 3.95
C GLY A 118 11.64 14.91 4.59
N PRO A 119 10.62 15.16 3.76
CA PRO A 119 9.35 15.68 4.20
C PRO A 119 8.50 14.63 4.92
N LEU A 120 7.50 15.09 5.70
CA LEU A 120 6.31 14.31 6.01
C LEU A 120 5.27 14.59 4.94
N CYS A 121 4.75 13.53 4.30
CA CYS A 121 3.74 13.63 3.25
C CYS A 121 2.46 12.96 3.70
N VAL A 122 1.32 13.66 3.54
CA VAL A 122 -0.02 13.12 3.77
C VAL A 122 -0.79 13.26 2.47
N ALA A 123 -1.45 12.19 2.02
CA ALA A 123 -2.26 12.19 0.82
C ALA A 123 -3.69 11.78 1.10
N ALA A 124 -4.62 12.39 0.36
CA ALA A 124 -6.01 11.99 0.25
C ALA A 124 -6.36 11.81 -1.23
N VAL A 125 -7.04 10.72 -1.55
CA VAL A 125 -7.48 10.36 -2.91
C VAL A 125 -8.97 10.07 -2.87
N PHE A 126 -9.72 10.57 -3.84
CA PHE A 126 -11.11 10.18 -4.08
C PHE A 126 -11.21 9.26 -5.29
N ALA A 127 -12.04 8.23 -5.18
CA ALA A 127 -12.41 7.37 -6.30
C ALA A 127 -13.89 7.02 -6.26
N ASP A 128 -14.54 7.12 -7.41
CA ASP A 128 -15.88 6.58 -7.65
C ASP A 128 -15.79 5.12 -8.13
N SER A 129 -16.93 4.50 -8.40
CA SER A 129 -17.04 3.08 -8.80
C SER A 129 -16.18 2.74 -10.02
N GLU A 130 -16.19 3.61 -11.03
CA GLU A 130 -15.45 3.40 -12.27
C GLU A 130 -13.94 3.55 -12.03
N THR A 131 -13.56 4.58 -11.28
CA THR A 131 -12.17 4.85 -10.93
C THR A 131 -11.58 3.75 -10.04
N ILE A 132 -12.36 3.22 -9.08
CA ILE A 132 -11.96 2.08 -8.24
C ILE A 132 -11.61 0.86 -9.11
N SER A 133 -12.43 0.55 -10.11
CA SER A 133 -12.15 -0.54 -11.06
C SER A 133 -10.86 -0.30 -11.84
N LYS A 134 -10.64 0.93 -12.34
CA LYS A 134 -9.41 1.30 -13.03
C LYS A 134 -8.16 1.22 -12.14
N LEU A 135 -8.26 1.62 -10.88
CA LEU A 135 -7.16 1.47 -9.90
C LEU A 135 -6.76 0.01 -9.72
N LYS A 136 -7.76 -0.90 -9.68
CA LYS A 136 -7.51 -2.34 -9.60
C LYS A 136 -6.79 -2.88 -10.84
N GLU A 137 -7.25 -2.49 -12.03
CA GLU A 137 -6.63 -2.87 -13.31
C GLU A 137 -5.18 -2.37 -13.43
N LEU A 138 -4.89 -1.18 -12.88
CA LEU A 138 -3.53 -0.63 -12.81
C LEU A 138 -2.62 -1.39 -11.82
N GLY A 139 -3.16 -2.30 -11.01
CA GLY A 139 -2.41 -3.05 -10.02
C GLY A 139 -2.04 -2.23 -8.77
N VAL A 140 -2.89 -1.24 -8.42
CA VAL A 140 -2.74 -0.47 -7.16
C VAL A 140 -2.87 -1.44 -5.98
N ARG A 141 -1.88 -1.41 -5.09
CA ARG A 141 -1.78 -2.23 -3.87
C ARG A 141 -0.88 -1.53 -2.86
N ASP A 142 -0.61 -2.16 -1.71
CA ASP A 142 0.26 -1.59 -0.68
C ASP A 142 1.60 -1.10 -1.24
N SER A 143 1.91 0.17 -1.00
CA SER A 143 3.11 0.84 -1.50
C SER A 143 4.41 0.28 -0.90
N LYS A 144 4.35 -0.38 0.26
CA LYS A 144 5.51 -0.96 0.96
C LYS A 144 6.13 -2.12 0.19
N GLU A 145 5.33 -2.83 -0.62
CA GLU A 145 5.76 -3.95 -1.45
C GLU A 145 6.28 -3.53 -2.84
N MET A 146 6.35 -2.22 -3.11
CA MET A 146 6.65 -1.70 -4.43
C MET A 146 8.02 -1.05 -4.51
N SER A 147 8.69 -1.20 -5.67
CA SER A 147 9.91 -0.44 -5.97
C SER A 147 9.61 1.05 -6.18
N ASP A 148 10.58 1.92 -5.87
CA ASP A 148 10.42 3.37 -6.05
C ASP A 148 10.03 3.73 -7.51
N LYS A 149 10.59 3.02 -8.50
CA LYS A 149 10.22 3.20 -9.93
C LYS A 149 8.75 2.87 -10.20
N ALA A 150 8.22 1.80 -9.60
CA ALA A 150 6.81 1.44 -9.72
C ALA A 150 5.91 2.46 -9.03
N ILE A 151 6.31 2.97 -7.86
CA ILE A 151 5.62 4.05 -7.15
C ILE A 151 5.47 5.28 -8.03
N PHE A 152 6.53 5.77 -8.67
CA PHE A 152 6.45 6.97 -9.53
C PHE A 152 5.54 6.74 -10.73
N LYS A 153 5.62 5.58 -11.38
CA LYS A 153 4.77 5.23 -12.52
C LYS A 153 3.28 5.22 -12.15
N LEU A 154 2.93 4.56 -11.04
CA LEU A 154 1.54 4.51 -10.57
C LEU A 154 1.06 5.85 -10.04
N ALA A 155 1.90 6.60 -9.31
CA ALA A 155 1.55 7.92 -8.82
C ALA A 155 1.18 8.89 -9.96
N SER A 156 1.85 8.82 -11.12
CA SER A 156 1.45 9.60 -12.30
C SER A 156 0.04 9.23 -12.75
N LYS A 157 -0.24 7.93 -12.89
CA LYS A 157 -1.57 7.45 -13.32
C LYS A 157 -2.67 7.77 -12.32
N ILE A 158 -2.41 7.63 -11.02
CA ILE A 158 -3.38 7.98 -9.98
C ILE A 158 -3.71 9.48 -10.03
N ARG A 159 -2.70 10.35 -10.25
CA ARG A 159 -2.94 11.80 -10.38
C ARG A 159 -3.77 12.17 -11.60
N GLU A 160 -3.64 11.42 -12.70
CA GLU A 160 -4.43 11.61 -13.92
C GLU A 160 -5.89 11.17 -13.72
N LEU A 161 -6.11 10.09 -12.94
CA LEU A 161 -7.43 9.45 -12.80
C LEU A 161 -8.26 9.99 -11.63
N CYS A 162 -7.60 10.38 -10.53
CA CYS A 162 -8.28 10.62 -9.27
C CYS A 162 -8.16 12.06 -8.81
N PRO A 163 -9.25 12.73 -8.40
CA PRO A 163 -9.16 13.90 -7.53
C PRO A 163 -8.34 13.55 -6.30
N HIS A 164 -7.34 14.39 -5.98
CA HIS A 164 -6.43 14.13 -4.88
C HIS A 164 -5.90 15.41 -4.25
N THR A 165 -5.36 15.27 -3.04
CA THR A 165 -4.61 16.31 -2.33
C THR A 165 -3.40 15.67 -1.68
N VAL A 166 -2.23 16.30 -1.85
CA VAL A 166 -0.98 15.87 -1.20
C VAL A 166 -0.39 17.05 -0.44
N ILE A 167 -0.36 16.95 0.89
CA ILE A 167 0.33 17.89 1.76
C ILE A 167 1.76 17.40 1.98
N ARG A 168 2.74 18.24 1.65
CA ARG A 168 4.16 17.98 1.86
C ARG A 168 4.73 18.96 2.87
N LEU A 169 5.07 18.46 4.04
CA LEU A 169 5.72 19.24 5.10
C LEU A 169 7.23 18.99 5.02
N PHE A 170 7.94 19.86 4.29
CA PHE A 170 9.39 19.88 4.25
C PHE A 170 9.98 20.16 5.64
N PRO A 171 11.22 19.73 5.94
CA PRO A 171 11.77 19.71 7.29
C PRO A 171 11.66 21.05 8.04
N LEU A 172 11.97 22.18 7.42
CA LEU A 172 11.80 23.50 8.08
C LEU A 172 10.37 23.72 8.57
N LYS A 173 9.38 23.49 7.70
CA LYS A 173 7.96 23.65 8.06
C LYS A 173 7.48 22.58 9.02
N TYR A 174 7.99 21.36 8.85
CA TYR A 174 7.72 20.26 9.77
C TYR A 174 8.20 20.60 11.19
N ASN A 175 9.45 21.04 11.35
CA ASN A 175 10.03 21.39 12.64
C ASN A 175 9.30 22.57 13.33
N GLU A 176 8.91 23.59 12.56
CA GLU A 176 8.07 24.70 13.06
C GLU A 176 6.74 24.18 13.62
N LEU A 177 6.04 23.37 12.82
CA LEU A 177 4.74 22.82 13.22
C LEU A 177 4.87 21.82 14.36
N TYR A 178 5.90 20.96 14.34
CA TYR A 178 6.18 20.05 15.44
C TYR A 178 6.42 20.79 16.75
N GLY A 179 7.15 21.92 16.71
CA GLY A 179 7.35 22.80 17.88
C GLY A 179 6.04 23.35 18.46
N LYS A 180 5.02 23.60 17.60
CA LYS A 180 3.68 24.05 18.05
C LYS A 180 2.84 22.90 18.60
N PHE A 181 2.80 21.75 17.90
CA PHE A 181 1.99 20.60 18.30
C PHE A 181 2.64 19.76 19.41
N LYS A 182 3.96 19.73 19.49
CA LYS A 182 4.79 18.92 20.42
C LYS A 182 4.39 17.44 20.47
N ASN A 183 3.72 16.97 19.42
CA ASN A 183 3.22 15.60 19.31
C ASN A 183 2.99 15.25 17.83
N LEU A 184 3.66 14.21 17.36
CA LEU A 184 3.60 13.78 15.95
C LEU A 184 2.18 13.36 15.54
N ASN A 185 1.47 12.65 16.41
CA ASN A 185 0.12 12.20 16.09
C ASN A 185 -0.86 13.39 15.94
N ARG A 186 -0.68 14.45 16.71
CA ARG A 186 -1.47 15.69 16.55
C ARG A 186 -1.12 16.39 15.25
N LEU A 187 0.16 16.47 14.88
CA LEU A 187 0.59 17.03 13.61
C LEU A 187 0.00 16.25 12.42
N LEU A 188 0.06 14.90 12.47
CA LEU A 188 -0.56 14.04 11.47
C LEU A 188 -2.08 14.25 11.41
N GLY A 189 -2.78 14.24 12.54
CA GLY A 189 -4.22 14.46 12.59
C GLY A 189 -4.63 15.78 11.94
N TRP A 190 -3.88 16.87 12.22
CA TRP A 190 -4.08 18.15 11.56
C TRP A 190 -3.86 18.07 10.05
N ALA A 191 -2.78 17.43 9.59
CA ALA A 191 -2.46 17.30 8.17
C ALA A 191 -3.49 16.45 7.42
N HIS A 192 -3.92 15.32 7.99
CA HIS A 192 -4.97 14.48 7.41
C HIS A 192 -6.30 15.25 7.27
N VAL A 193 -6.73 15.95 8.32
CA VAL A 193 -7.97 16.72 8.26
C VAL A 193 -7.87 17.91 7.30
N ALA A 194 -6.69 18.50 7.14
CA ALA A 194 -6.47 19.56 6.15
C ALA A 194 -6.58 19.01 4.71
N ALA A 195 -5.94 17.85 4.42
CA ALA A 195 -6.02 17.18 3.11
C ALA A 195 -7.45 16.72 2.81
N LEU A 196 -8.13 16.15 3.80
CA LEU A 196 -9.51 15.70 3.70
C LEU A 196 -10.46 16.85 3.38
N GLY A 197 -10.33 17.97 4.11
CA GLY A 197 -11.18 19.15 3.90
C GLY A 197 -11.06 19.73 2.49
N ASP A 198 -9.84 19.80 1.96
CA ASP A 198 -9.60 20.24 0.58
C ASP A 198 -10.25 19.27 -0.43
N LEU A 199 -10.15 17.97 -0.19
CA LEU A 199 -10.71 16.96 -1.09
C LEU A 199 -12.26 16.91 -1.02
N VAL A 200 -12.84 17.12 0.17
CA VAL A 200 -14.31 17.27 0.32
C VAL A 200 -14.81 18.46 -0.49
N GLN A 201 -14.11 19.60 -0.46
CA GLN A 201 -14.49 20.78 -1.25
C GLN A 201 -14.45 20.49 -2.75
N LYS A 202 -13.48 19.70 -3.22
CA LYS A 202 -13.33 19.34 -4.64
C LYS A 202 -14.36 18.34 -5.14
N THR A 203 -14.77 17.40 -4.28
CA THR A 203 -15.55 16.23 -4.72
C THR A 203 -16.96 16.15 -4.16
N GLY A 204 -17.24 16.84 -3.06
CA GLY A 204 -18.49 16.72 -2.31
C GLY A 204 -18.64 15.40 -1.55
N CYS A 205 -17.69 14.46 -1.67
CA CYS A 205 -17.73 13.16 -1.01
C CYS A 205 -17.59 13.32 0.51
N LYS A 206 -18.43 12.60 1.26
CA LYS A 206 -18.40 12.62 2.74
C LYS A 206 -17.95 11.29 3.35
N LYS A 207 -17.71 10.24 2.57
CA LYS A 207 -17.21 8.96 3.06
C LYS A 207 -15.70 8.88 2.91
N ALA A 208 -15.00 8.56 4.00
CA ALA A 208 -13.54 8.48 4.00
C ALA A 208 -13.02 7.28 4.82
N ILE A 209 -11.91 6.71 4.38
CA ILE A 209 -11.15 5.67 5.09
C ILE A 209 -9.74 6.20 5.33
N LEU A 210 -9.27 6.08 6.57
CA LEU A 210 -7.93 6.45 7.01
C LEU A 210 -7.21 5.23 7.58
N ASP A 211 -5.97 4.99 7.14
CA ASP A 211 -5.10 4.06 7.83
C ASP A 211 -4.78 4.59 9.24
N GLN A 212 -5.08 3.77 10.25
CA GLN A 212 -5.04 4.22 11.64
C GLN A 212 -3.59 4.38 12.12
N PHE A 213 -3.16 5.61 12.32
CA PHE A 213 -1.82 5.95 12.82
C PHE A 213 -1.79 6.30 14.32
N ALA A 214 -2.96 6.55 14.94
CA ALA A 214 -3.08 6.98 16.34
C ALA A 214 -4.45 6.60 16.92
N ASN A 215 -4.73 7.04 18.17
CA ASN A 215 -6.07 6.96 18.74
C ASN A 215 -7.05 7.80 17.88
N LYS A 216 -8.24 7.25 17.61
CA LYS A 216 -9.29 7.88 16.77
C LYS A 216 -9.64 9.30 17.20
N SER A 217 -9.65 9.57 18.50
CA SER A 217 -9.97 10.88 19.07
C SER A 217 -9.06 12.01 18.59
N VAL A 218 -7.84 11.69 18.15
CA VAL A 218 -6.90 12.71 17.62
C VAL A 218 -7.47 13.35 16.36
N VAL A 219 -7.92 12.52 15.41
CA VAL A 219 -8.48 13.01 14.13
C VAL A 219 -9.85 13.64 14.36
N GLU A 220 -10.70 13.03 15.18
CA GLU A 220 -12.03 13.55 15.53
C GLU A 220 -11.97 14.98 16.14
N THR A 221 -10.94 15.25 16.96
CA THR A 221 -10.71 16.58 17.50
C THR A 221 -10.51 17.63 16.40
N PHE A 222 -9.70 17.34 15.40
CA PHE A 222 -9.46 18.26 14.28
C PHE A 222 -10.66 18.36 13.33
N LEU A 223 -11.42 17.28 13.11
CA LEU A 223 -12.69 17.33 12.36
C LEU A 223 -13.67 18.30 13.00
N LYS A 224 -13.84 18.19 14.33
CA LYS A 224 -14.71 19.11 15.10
C LYS A 224 -14.24 20.57 15.01
N GLN A 225 -12.92 20.81 15.17
CA GLN A 225 -12.34 22.15 15.05
C GLN A 225 -12.55 22.77 13.67
N LYS A 226 -12.46 21.97 12.61
CA LYS A 226 -12.69 22.38 11.22
C LYS A 226 -14.17 22.43 10.83
N LYS A 227 -15.09 21.97 11.72
CA LYS A 227 -16.51 21.77 11.41
C LYS A 227 -16.73 20.96 10.13
N LEU A 228 -15.90 19.95 9.94
CA LEU A 228 -15.93 19.08 8.77
C LEU A 228 -16.78 17.85 9.09
N GLU A 229 -17.94 17.75 8.45
CA GLU A 229 -18.86 16.61 8.58
C GLU A 229 -18.52 15.55 7.55
N VAL A 230 -17.86 14.47 8.00
CA VAL A 230 -17.42 13.34 7.18
C VAL A 230 -17.65 12.04 7.95
N ASP A 231 -18.19 11.04 7.28
CA ASP A 231 -18.24 9.66 7.76
C ASP A 231 -16.84 9.05 7.61
N LEU A 232 -16.02 9.19 8.66
CA LEU A 232 -14.63 8.74 8.67
C LEU A 232 -14.49 7.40 9.38
N THR A 233 -14.12 6.37 8.63
CA THR A 233 -13.68 5.08 9.15
C THR A 233 -12.16 5.09 9.36
N GLN A 234 -11.70 4.90 10.60
CA GLN A 234 -10.28 4.70 10.92
C GLN A 234 -10.07 3.22 11.23
N ARG A 235 -9.22 2.54 10.48
CA ARG A 235 -8.93 1.11 10.68
C ARG A 235 -7.45 0.81 10.50
N THR A 236 -6.97 -0.17 11.25
CA THR A 236 -5.65 -0.78 11.03
C THR A 236 -5.65 -1.53 9.70
N LYS A 237 -4.52 -1.57 9.02
CA LYS A 237 -4.37 -2.12 7.68
C LYS A 237 -5.32 -1.46 6.67
N GLY A 238 -5.43 -0.13 6.77
CA GLY A 238 -6.24 0.66 5.86
C GLY A 238 -5.81 0.48 4.40
N GLU A 239 -4.53 0.18 4.16
CA GLU A 239 -3.94 -0.09 2.85
C GLU A 239 -4.52 -1.32 2.11
N GLU A 240 -5.27 -2.19 2.79
CA GLU A 240 -6.07 -3.23 2.12
C GLU A 240 -7.22 -2.63 1.28
N ASP A 241 -7.64 -1.40 1.60
CA ASP A 241 -8.56 -0.63 0.78
C ASP A 241 -7.82 0.00 -0.40
N ILE A 242 -8.30 -0.22 -1.61
CA ILE A 242 -7.62 0.21 -2.83
C ILE A 242 -7.49 1.74 -2.95
N VAL A 243 -8.44 2.50 -2.39
CA VAL A 243 -8.39 3.97 -2.42
C VAL A 243 -7.37 4.49 -1.40
N VAL A 244 -7.25 3.83 -0.24
CA VAL A 244 -6.18 4.09 0.74
C VAL A 244 -4.82 3.70 0.16
N ALA A 245 -4.71 2.56 -0.51
CA ALA A 245 -3.49 2.16 -1.21
C ALA A 245 -3.07 3.18 -2.28
N ALA A 246 -4.01 3.76 -3.01
CA ALA A 246 -3.73 4.85 -3.95
C ALA A 246 -3.20 6.11 -3.24
N ALA A 247 -3.74 6.47 -2.07
CA ALA A 247 -3.24 7.56 -1.25
C ALA A 247 -1.82 7.26 -0.72
N SER A 248 -1.56 6.03 -0.26
CA SER A 248 -0.24 5.56 0.17
C SER A 248 0.82 5.75 -0.93
N ILE A 249 0.49 5.36 -2.16
CA ILE A 249 1.38 5.56 -3.32
C ILE A 249 1.66 7.05 -3.57
N LEU A 250 0.65 7.92 -3.49
CA LEU A 250 0.85 9.37 -3.67
C LEU A 250 1.68 9.99 -2.55
N ALA A 251 1.43 9.60 -1.30
CA ALA A 251 2.20 10.07 -0.14
C ALA A 251 3.67 9.64 -0.28
N ARG A 252 3.92 8.37 -0.61
CA ARG A 252 5.27 7.83 -0.81
C ARG A 252 5.99 8.49 -1.98
N ALA A 253 5.33 8.69 -3.12
CA ALA A 253 5.91 9.43 -4.25
C ALA A 253 6.27 10.86 -3.87
N GLY A 254 5.41 11.53 -3.07
CA GLY A 254 5.68 12.87 -2.54
C GLY A 254 6.91 12.91 -1.63
N PHE A 255 7.05 11.91 -0.75
CA PHE A 255 8.21 11.75 0.12
C PHE A 255 9.50 11.50 -0.67
N LEU A 256 9.49 10.54 -1.60
CA LEU A 256 10.66 10.19 -2.41
C LEU A 256 11.14 11.38 -3.24
N ASN A 257 10.24 12.08 -3.94
CA ASN A 257 10.58 13.30 -4.68
C ASN A 257 11.16 14.39 -3.78
N GLY A 258 10.60 14.57 -2.59
CA GLY A 258 11.09 15.57 -1.64
C GLY A 258 12.47 15.22 -1.10
N LEU A 259 12.74 13.95 -0.81
CA LEU A 259 14.03 13.47 -0.36
C LEU A 259 15.10 13.60 -1.46
N GLU A 260 14.76 13.27 -2.70
CA GLU A 260 15.63 13.43 -3.87
C GLU A 260 15.96 14.90 -4.12
N SER A 261 14.97 15.79 -4.05
CA SER A 261 15.20 17.23 -4.19
C SER A 261 16.13 17.78 -3.11
N LEU A 262 15.97 17.37 -1.86
CA LEU A 262 16.87 17.78 -0.76
C LEU A 262 18.26 17.19 -0.94
N SER A 263 18.38 15.95 -1.40
CA SER A 263 19.67 15.32 -1.70
C SER A 263 20.43 16.09 -2.78
N ALA A 264 19.74 16.50 -3.84
CA ALA A 264 20.32 17.30 -4.93
C ALA A 264 20.74 18.69 -4.43
N GLU A 265 19.91 19.39 -3.63
CA GLU A 265 20.22 20.70 -3.06
C GLU A 265 21.44 20.65 -2.13
N MET A 266 21.56 19.56 -1.36
CA MET A 266 22.67 19.39 -0.43
C MET A 266 23.93 18.81 -1.09
N GLU A 267 23.83 18.29 -2.33
CA GLU A 267 24.89 17.57 -3.05
C GLU A 267 25.44 16.38 -2.23
N ILE A 268 24.55 15.72 -1.49
CA ILE A 268 24.81 14.53 -0.68
C ILE A 268 23.56 13.67 -0.73
N GLU A 269 23.74 12.37 -0.98
CA GLU A 269 22.63 11.41 -0.89
C GLU A 269 22.13 11.32 0.56
N LEU A 270 20.84 11.60 0.74
CA LEU A 270 20.13 11.52 2.02
C LEU A 270 19.42 10.17 2.10
N PRO A 271 19.87 9.21 2.93
CA PRO A 271 19.26 7.90 3.03
C PRO A 271 17.90 7.94 3.75
N LYS A 272 17.03 6.97 3.39
CA LYS A 272 15.74 6.73 4.05
C LYS A 272 15.93 6.12 5.44
N GLY A 273 14.90 6.26 6.31
CA GLY A 273 14.86 5.68 7.64
C GLY A 273 15.60 6.50 8.71
N ALA A 274 16.08 5.81 9.76
CA ALA A 274 16.81 6.41 10.89
C ALA A 274 17.94 5.48 11.38
N SER A 275 18.64 4.83 10.47
CA SER A 275 19.69 3.84 10.72
C SER A 275 21.07 4.50 10.91
N LYS A 276 22.09 3.69 11.20
CA LYS A 276 23.50 4.14 11.26
C LYS A 276 23.97 4.84 9.97
N GLN A 277 23.44 4.45 8.81
CA GLN A 277 23.74 5.12 7.52
C GLN A 277 23.23 6.57 7.52
N VAL A 278 22.06 6.82 8.15
CA VAL A 278 21.49 8.16 8.31
C VAL A 278 22.38 9.02 9.20
N VAL A 279 22.87 8.50 10.33
CA VAL A 279 23.80 9.18 11.23
C VAL A 279 25.08 9.55 10.48
N ALA A 280 25.67 8.61 9.75
CA ALA A 280 26.89 8.85 8.95
C ALA A 280 26.68 9.90 7.85
N ALA A 281 25.52 9.89 7.16
CA ALA A 281 25.19 10.90 6.16
C ALA A 281 25.00 12.29 6.79
N ALA A 282 24.36 12.37 7.96
CA ALA A 282 24.19 13.59 8.72
C ALA A 282 25.56 14.17 9.16
N GLY A 283 26.46 13.32 9.67
CA GLY A 283 27.82 13.72 10.03
C GLY A 283 28.59 14.33 8.85
N ARG A 284 28.55 13.67 7.67
CA ARG A 284 29.14 14.23 6.44
C ARG A 284 28.52 15.58 6.05
N LEU A 285 27.22 15.70 6.19
CA LEU A 285 26.51 16.94 5.85
C LEU A 285 26.89 18.08 6.80
N VAL A 286 26.96 17.81 8.10
CA VAL A 286 27.39 18.78 9.13
C VAL A 286 28.85 19.21 8.89
N ALA A 287 29.74 18.28 8.61
CA ALA A 287 31.13 18.59 8.29
C ALA A 287 31.29 19.49 7.04
N LYS A 288 30.39 19.32 6.04
CA LYS A 288 30.43 20.11 4.78
C LYS A 288 29.76 21.48 4.92
N LYS A 289 28.66 21.59 5.65
CA LYS A 289 27.74 22.76 5.62
C LYS A 289 27.43 23.35 6.99
N GLY A 290 27.96 22.80 8.08
CA GLY A 290 27.68 23.20 9.46
C GLY A 290 26.40 22.58 10.04
N PRO A 291 26.22 22.57 11.37
CA PRO A 291 25.13 21.86 12.05
C PRO A 291 23.73 22.42 11.75
N GLU A 292 23.60 23.70 11.44
CA GLU A 292 22.33 24.37 11.13
C GLU A 292 21.61 23.73 9.92
N VAL A 293 22.37 23.08 9.05
CA VAL A 293 21.82 22.46 7.83
C VAL A 293 20.83 21.35 8.15
N LEU A 294 20.99 20.67 9.30
CA LEU A 294 20.09 19.58 9.70
C LEU A 294 18.64 20.03 9.82
N ALA A 295 18.41 21.24 10.32
CA ALA A 295 17.04 21.80 10.40
C ALA A 295 16.36 21.92 9.03
N LYS A 296 17.14 22.09 7.94
CA LYS A 296 16.62 22.24 6.57
C LYS A 296 16.27 20.90 5.91
N VAL A 297 16.88 19.79 6.35
CA VAL A 297 16.74 18.50 5.69
C VAL A 297 16.22 17.39 6.58
N ALA A 298 16.16 17.58 7.89
CA ALA A 298 15.83 16.56 8.89
C ALA A 298 14.74 16.98 9.87
N LYS A 299 14.07 15.98 10.43
CA LYS A 299 13.09 16.10 11.52
C LYS A 299 13.82 16.04 12.85
N THR A 300 14.16 17.24 13.40
CA THR A 300 15.09 17.42 14.50
C THR A 300 14.63 16.87 15.86
N HIS A 301 13.38 16.43 16.00
CA HIS A 301 12.87 15.80 17.23
C HIS A 301 13.23 14.31 17.34
N PHE A 302 13.82 13.70 16.30
CA PHE A 302 14.21 12.30 16.30
C PHE A 302 15.39 12.06 17.27
N LYS A 303 15.42 10.88 17.91
CA LYS A 303 16.56 10.46 18.76
C LYS A 303 17.89 10.45 17.99
N THR A 304 17.83 10.26 16.68
CA THR A 304 18.96 10.33 15.76
C THR A 304 19.77 11.63 15.89
N MET A 305 19.15 12.75 16.32
CA MET A 305 19.89 13.98 16.62
C MET A 305 20.95 13.75 17.71
N GLY A 306 20.58 13.10 18.82
CA GLY A 306 21.52 12.77 19.90
C GLY A 306 22.64 11.83 19.47
N ASP A 307 22.34 10.87 18.57
CA ASP A 307 23.35 9.95 18.02
C ASP A 307 24.35 10.70 17.11
N ILE A 308 23.89 11.73 16.38
CA ILE A 308 24.74 12.59 15.55
C ILE A 308 25.64 13.46 16.44
N ASP A 309 25.09 14.12 17.45
CA ASP A 309 25.85 14.97 18.39
C ASP A 309 26.96 14.16 19.06
N ALA A 310 26.66 12.93 19.51
CA ALA A 310 27.64 12.00 20.08
C ALA A 310 28.72 11.53 19.09
N SER A 311 28.41 11.53 17.78
CA SER A 311 29.39 11.13 16.75
C SER A 311 30.29 12.27 16.30
N LEU A 312 29.98 13.52 16.63
CA LEU A 312 30.74 14.73 16.29
C LEU A 312 31.58 15.23 17.46
N SER A 313 31.31 14.77 18.68
CA SER A 313 32.11 15.00 19.89
C SER A 313 33.24 13.99 20.00
#